data_e969d9a0dd2da335d9ef7d87305605fe
#
_entry.id   e969d9a0dd2da335d9ef7d87305605fe
#
_cell.length_a   1.000
_cell.length_b   1.000
_cell.length_c   1.000
_cell.angle_alpha   90.00
_cell.angle_beta   90.00
_cell.angle_gamma   90.00
#
_symmetry.space_group_name_H-M   'P 1'
#
loop_
_entity.id
_entity.type
_entity.pdbx_description
1 polymer ?
#
loop_
_entity_poly.entity_id
_entity_poly.type
_entity_poly.pdbx_seq_one_letter_code
_entity_poly.pdbx_strand_id
1 'polypeptide(L)'
;MQLSIIIPVHNRADLLAEAIDSVIAQGLDSYEIIICDDGSTENIEAACDTFKLPKEQLVFSRTKESHGAQVARNRGLSLAQGEFIMFMDSDDAVAENGLAPLIEALQADAELQYAYGKVSRVNESLQKLPDDVPVGAAFPDTPSEIAGYHWHTMGAIYRKSYLELVGPWNVEMTGSQDWEYQARVKLAGGKRKFVDSMVGYWRQHGGDRVGTAKFRPDYVRSVMIGCDSILNISRKKKRCDAALELRLAKRLIVHALEWGANGHAQERKECFLQAKNSLSTSSLFKSLVSVAAYVPALMDGLMLRRITQN
;
A
#
# COMPACT_ATOMS: atom_id res chain seq x y z
N MET A 1 18.00 -16.65 -8.35
CA MET A 1 16.57 -16.48 -8.05
C MET A 1 16.05 -15.30 -8.86
N GLN A 2 14.92 -15.45 -9.57
CA GLN A 2 14.38 -14.38 -10.42
C GLN A 2 13.38 -13.51 -9.65
N LEU A 3 12.42 -14.11 -8.93
CA LEU A 3 11.38 -13.40 -8.21
C LEU A 3 11.36 -13.80 -6.74
N SER A 4 11.34 -12.81 -5.83
CA SER A 4 11.04 -13.01 -4.41
C SER A 4 9.65 -12.46 -4.11
N ILE A 5 8.75 -13.32 -3.61
CA ILE A 5 7.41 -12.94 -3.15
C ILE A 5 7.44 -12.85 -1.62
N ILE A 6 7.25 -11.65 -1.09
CA ILE A 6 7.32 -11.36 0.35
C ILE A 6 5.91 -11.31 0.91
N ILE A 7 5.59 -12.23 1.83
CA ILE A 7 4.27 -12.38 2.44
C ILE A 7 4.38 -12.14 3.96
N PRO A 8 3.99 -10.96 4.46
CA PRO A 8 3.81 -10.75 5.89
C PRO A 8 2.58 -11.52 6.38
N VAL A 9 2.68 -12.18 7.52
CA VAL A 9 1.56 -12.90 8.12
C VAL A 9 1.51 -12.64 9.62
N HIS A 10 0.30 -12.48 10.16
CA HIS A 10 0.01 -12.49 11.58
C HIS A 10 -1.27 -13.27 11.81
N ASN A 11 -1.14 -14.51 12.34
CA ASN A 11 -2.21 -15.49 12.38
C ASN A 11 -2.67 -15.86 10.94
N ARG A 12 -3.84 -16.47 10.71
CA ARG A 12 -4.41 -16.76 9.38
C ARG A 12 -3.65 -17.85 8.61
N ALA A 13 -3.29 -18.94 9.27
CA ALA A 13 -2.58 -20.06 8.63
C ALA A 13 -3.32 -20.61 7.40
N ASP A 14 -4.66 -20.72 7.45
CA ASP A 14 -5.47 -21.23 6.36
C ASP A 14 -5.43 -20.31 5.12
N LEU A 15 -5.57 -19.00 5.30
CA LEU A 15 -5.51 -18.03 4.20
C LEU A 15 -4.10 -17.96 3.59
N LEU A 16 -3.07 -18.05 4.45
CA LEU A 16 -1.69 -18.12 3.98
C LEU A 16 -1.46 -19.36 3.10
N ALA A 17 -2.04 -20.51 3.45
CA ALA A 17 -1.92 -21.69 2.63
C ALA A 17 -2.49 -21.49 1.22
N GLU A 18 -3.68 -20.89 1.11
CA GLU A 18 -4.27 -20.54 -0.18
C GLU A 18 -3.43 -19.52 -0.96
N ALA A 19 -2.84 -18.53 -0.27
CA ALA A 19 -1.94 -17.56 -0.88
C ALA A 19 -0.71 -18.22 -1.48
N ILE A 20 -0.06 -19.14 -0.74
CA ILE A 20 1.11 -19.93 -1.20
C ILE A 20 0.73 -20.80 -2.40
N ASP A 21 -0.40 -21.54 -2.32
CA ASP A 21 -0.89 -22.37 -3.44
C ASP A 21 -1.09 -21.56 -4.72
N SER A 22 -1.63 -20.34 -4.61
CA SER A 22 -1.83 -19.47 -5.76
C SER A 22 -0.53 -19.02 -6.42
N VAL A 23 0.55 -18.90 -5.66
CA VAL A 23 1.90 -18.62 -6.17
C VAL A 23 2.51 -19.85 -6.83
N ILE A 24 2.41 -21.01 -6.18
CA ILE A 24 2.92 -22.30 -6.73
C ILE A 24 2.24 -22.60 -8.07
N ALA A 25 0.93 -22.35 -8.18
CA ALA A 25 0.14 -22.56 -9.39
C ALA A 25 0.59 -21.70 -10.59
N GLN A 26 1.44 -20.67 -10.39
CA GLN A 26 2.02 -19.91 -11.48
C GLN A 26 3.04 -20.69 -12.32
N GLY A 27 3.57 -21.79 -11.82
CA GLY A 27 4.52 -22.64 -12.53
C GLY A 27 5.83 -21.93 -12.89
N LEU A 28 6.29 -20.99 -12.07
CA LEU A 28 7.53 -20.24 -12.32
C LEU A 28 8.76 -21.12 -12.09
N ASP A 29 9.75 -21.02 -12.97
CA ASP A 29 10.98 -21.82 -12.88
C ASP A 29 11.93 -21.37 -11.77
N SER A 30 11.95 -20.09 -11.45
CA SER A 30 12.93 -19.50 -10.52
C SER A 30 12.31 -18.43 -9.62
N TYR A 31 11.82 -18.84 -8.46
CA TYR A 31 11.22 -17.96 -7.46
C TYR A 31 11.50 -18.43 -6.05
N GLU A 32 11.28 -17.54 -5.09
CA GLU A 32 11.19 -17.86 -3.66
C GLU A 32 9.97 -17.16 -3.05
N ILE A 33 9.38 -17.80 -2.05
CA ILE A 33 8.34 -17.24 -1.19
C ILE A 33 8.96 -16.99 0.17
N ILE A 34 8.91 -15.77 0.65
CA ILE A 34 9.47 -15.37 1.94
C ILE A 34 8.34 -15.07 2.90
N ILE A 35 8.05 -15.99 3.79
CA ILE A 35 7.02 -15.86 4.82
C ILE A 35 7.62 -15.11 6.01
N CYS A 36 7.02 -13.98 6.34
CA CYS A 36 7.45 -13.11 7.43
C CYS A 36 6.39 -13.12 8.54
N ASP A 37 6.47 -14.13 9.43
CA ASP A 37 5.58 -14.25 10.59
C ASP A 37 5.86 -13.13 11.60
N ASP A 38 4.88 -12.28 11.80
CA ASP A 38 4.92 -11.12 12.70
C ASP A 38 4.35 -11.46 14.08
N GLY A 39 4.92 -12.48 14.74
CA GLY A 39 4.57 -12.85 16.11
C GLY A 39 3.21 -13.53 16.24
N SER A 40 2.84 -14.42 15.32
CA SER A 40 1.58 -15.16 15.38
C SER A 40 1.47 -16.03 16.62
N THR A 41 0.26 -16.22 17.12
CA THR A 41 -0.08 -17.24 18.12
C THR A 41 -0.36 -18.60 17.48
N GLU A 42 -0.75 -18.62 16.20
CA GLU A 42 -0.87 -19.83 15.39
C GLU A 42 0.50 -20.37 14.98
N ASN A 43 0.58 -21.67 14.72
CA ASN A 43 1.79 -22.29 14.22
C ASN A 43 1.91 -22.15 12.72
N ILE A 44 2.34 -20.97 12.26
CA ILE A 44 2.50 -20.64 10.84
C ILE A 44 3.58 -21.51 10.18
N GLU A 45 4.65 -21.84 10.90
CA GLU A 45 5.73 -22.69 10.38
C GLU A 45 5.21 -24.08 9.99
N ALA A 46 4.37 -24.70 10.85
CA ALA A 46 3.77 -25.98 10.53
C ALA A 46 2.84 -25.93 9.31
N ALA A 47 2.14 -24.82 9.09
CA ALA A 47 1.38 -24.63 7.86
C ALA A 47 2.29 -24.55 6.63
N CYS A 48 3.43 -23.88 6.74
CA CYS A 48 4.44 -23.80 5.67
C CYS A 48 5.07 -25.18 5.36
N ASP A 49 5.31 -26.01 6.36
CA ASP A 49 5.90 -27.35 6.20
C ASP A 49 5.01 -28.33 5.41
N THR A 50 3.72 -28.01 5.25
CA THR A 50 2.83 -28.83 4.40
C THR A 50 3.19 -28.71 2.91
N PHE A 51 3.81 -27.60 2.50
CA PHE A 51 4.28 -27.38 1.15
C PHE A 51 5.64 -28.07 0.96
N LYS A 52 5.68 -29.07 0.07
CA LYS A 52 6.91 -29.81 -0.24
C LYS A 52 7.82 -29.02 -1.20
N LEU A 53 8.11 -27.77 -0.84
CA LEU A 53 9.03 -26.92 -1.58
C LEU A 53 10.45 -27.04 -1.02
N PRO A 54 11.49 -26.90 -1.87
CA PRO A 54 12.86 -26.74 -1.41
C PRO A 54 12.99 -25.56 -0.43
N LYS A 55 13.87 -25.68 0.56
CA LYS A 55 14.08 -24.61 1.57
C LYS A 55 14.51 -23.27 0.96
N GLU A 56 15.19 -23.30 -0.15
CA GLU A 56 15.57 -22.13 -0.94
C GLU A 56 14.40 -21.47 -1.68
N GLN A 57 13.28 -22.19 -1.85
CA GLN A 57 12.05 -21.67 -2.45
C GLN A 57 11.00 -21.24 -1.43
N LEU A 58 11.06 -21.74 -0.20
CA LEU A 58 10.18 -21.34 0.90
C LEU A 58 11.01 -20.95 2.12
N VAL A 59 11.23 -19.66 2.27
CA VAL A 59 12.00 -19.07 3.38
C VAL A 59 11.04 -18.65 4.47
N PHE A 60 11.24 -19.13 5.68
CA PHE A 60 10.42 -18.76 6.85
C PHE A 60 11.24 -17.90 7.82
N SER A 61 10.65 -16.80 8.29
CA SER A 61 11.23 -15.90 9.27
C SER A 61 10.16 -15.40 10.23
N ARG A 62 10.44 -15.45 11.56
CA ARG A 62 9.49 -15.08 12.61
C ARG A 62 10.07 -14.08 13.61
N THR A 63 9.22 -13.19 14.13
CA THR A 63 9.47 -12.37 15.32
C THR A 63 8.71 -12.93 16.53
N LYS A 64 9.19 -12.63 17.75
CA LYS A 64 8.48 -13.05 18.98
C LYS A 64 7.19 -12.26 19.21
N GLU A 65 7.17 -11.00 18.77
CA GLU A 65 6.06 -10.06 18.97
C GLU A 65 5.70 -9.42 17.64
N SER A 66 4.46 -8.96 17.52
CA SER A 66 3.97 -8.25 16.34
C SER A 66 4.48 -6.81 16.34
N HIS A 67 5.04 -6.40 15.20
CA HIS A 67 5.54 -5.05 14.94
C HIS A 67 4.84 -4.40 13.73
N GLY A 68 3.94 -5.11 13.08
CA GLY A 68 3.17 -4.67 11.92
C GLY A 68 3.73 -5.13 10.58
N ALA A 69 2.86 -5.20 9.59
CA ALA A 69 3.15 -5.71 8.26
C ALA A 69 4.32 -4.98 7.55
N GLN A 70 4.51 -3.68 7.81
CA GLN A 70 5.61 -2.89 7.25
C GLN A 70 6.98 -3.37 7.76
N VAL A 71 7.08 -3.74 9.05
CA VAL A 71 8.31 -4.30 9.62
C VAL A 71 8.57 -5.69 9.05
N ALA A 72 7.51 -6.51 8.94
CA ALA A 72 7.60 -7.83 8.34
C ALA A 72 8.04 -7.75 6.86
N ARG A 73 7.46 -6.83 6.06
CA ARG A 73 7.89 -6.61 4.66
C ARG A 73 9.34 -6.16 4.55
N ASN A 74 9.83 -5.29 5.44
CA ASN A 74 11.23 -4.87 5.48
C ASN A 74 12.16 -6.05 5.77
N ARG A 75 11.78 -6.92 6.72
CA ARG A 75 12.53 -8.13 7.04
C ARG A 75 12.58 -9.07 5.82
N GLY A 76 11.44 -9.28 5.15
CA GLY A 76 11.40 -10.07 3.93
C GLY A 76 12.27 -9.50 2.81
N LEU A 77 12.25 -8.18 2.62
CA LEU A 77 13.09 -7.51 1.63
C LEU A 77 14.59 -7.70 1.91
N SER A 78 15.00 -7.74 3.19
CA SER A 78 16.40 -8.00 3.56
C SER A 78 16.83 -9.46 3.30
N LEU A 79 15.90 -10.40 3.28
CA LEU A 79 16.16 -11.83 3.01
C LEU A 79 16.09 -12.16 1.51
N ALA A 80 15.39 -11.33 0.73
CA ALA A 80 15.10 -11.56 -0.67
C ALA A 80 16.39 -11.68 -1.52
N GLN A 81 16.47 -12.72 -2.36
CA GLN A 81 17.59 -12.97 -3.26
C GLN A 81 17.22 -12.74 -4.75
N GLY A 82 15.93 -12.60 -5.04
CA GLY A 82 15.45 -12.38 -6.41
C GLY A 82 15.87 -11.04 -6.99
N GLU A 83 16.05 -11.01 -8.31
CA GLU A 83 16.22 -9.77 -9.07
C GLU A 83 14.98 -8.90 -8.99
N PHE A 84 13.80 -9.55 -8.96
CA PHE A 84 12.50 -8.92 -8.84
C PHE A 84 11.87 -9.19 -7.49
N ILE A 85 11.08 -8.22 -7.00
CA ILE A 85 10.38 -8.27 -5.72
C ILE A 85 8.90 -8.03 -5.93
N MET A 86 8.08 -8.86 -5.30
CA MET A 86 6.64 -8.67 -5.14
C MET A 86 6.30 -8.67 -3.65
N PHE A 87 5.42 -7.77 -3.22
CA PHE A 87 4.79 -7.83 -1.90
C PHE A 87 3.37 -8.33 -2.07
N MET A 88 2.97 -9.30 -1.26
CA MET A 88 1.64 -9.90 -1.30
C MET A 88 1.12 -10.07 0.12
N ASP A 89 -0.14 -9.74 0.37
CA ASP A 89 -0.75 -9.98 1.68
C ASP A 89 -1.17 -11.44 1.83
N SER A 90 -1.13 -11.97 3.07
CA SER A 90 -1.35 -13.39 3.35
C SER A 90 -2.80 -13.86 3.17
N ASP A 91 -3.73 -12.94 2.95
CA ASP A 91 -5.15 -13.19 2.73
C ASP A 91 -5.57 -13.03 1.25
N ASP A 92 -4.65 -12.71 0.36
CA ASP A 92 -4.88 -12.51 -1.07
C ASP A 92 -4.47 -13.74 -1.90
N ALA A 93 -4.82 -13.74 -3.18
CA ALA A 93 -4.45 -14.80 -4.11
C ALA A 93 -4.00 -14.26 -5.47
N VAL A 94 -2.94 -14.86 -6.04
CA VAL A 94 -2.51 -14.54 -7.41
C VAL A 94 -3.51 -15.12 -8.42
N ALA A 95 -3.84 -14.36 -9.46
CA ALA A 95 -4.70 -14.82 -10.54
C ALA A 95 -3.96 -15.83 -11.44
N GLU A 96 -4.72 -16.68 -12.15
CA GLU A 96 -4.14 -17.58 -13.15
C GLU A 96 -3.31 -16.79 -14.16
N ASN A 97 -2.06 -17.21 -14.38
CA ASN A 97 -1.06 -16.53 -15.22
C ASN A 97 -0.86 -15.03 -14.86
N GLY A 98 -1.08 -14.65 -13.60
CA GLY A 98 -1.08 -13.25 -13.18
C GLY A 98 0.31 -12.62 -13.14
N LEU A 99 1.36 -13.40 -12.88
CA LEU A 99 2.72 -12.88 -12.70
C LEU A 99 3.53 -12.83 -14.01
N ALA A 100 3.33 -13.78 -14.91
CA ALA A 100 4.12 -13.90 -16.13
C ALA A 100 4.15 -12.61 -16.97
N PRO A 101 3.02 -11.91 -17.26
CA PRO A 101 3.05 -10.70 -18.08
C PRO A 101 3.85 -9.54 -17.48
N LEU A 102 3.92 -9.45 -16.13
CA LEU A 102 4.70 -8.43 -15.44
C LEU A 102 6.20 -8.76 -15.49
N ILE A 103 6.54 -10.03 -15.28
CA ILE A 103 7.92 -10.53 -15.36
C ILE A 103 8.47 -10.35 -16.77
N GLU A 104 7.73 -10.77 -17.78
CA GLU A 104 8.08 -10.60 -19.20
C GLU A 104 8.31 -9.12 -19.55
N ALA A 105 7.45 -8.23 -19.06
CA ALA A 105 7.62 -6.80 -19.27
C ALA A 105 8.94 -6.27 -18.70
N LEU A 106 9.33 -6.72 -17.49
CA LEU A 106 10.58 -6.34 -16.85
C LEU A 106 11.80 -6.95 -17.51
N GLN A 107 11.70 -8.17 -18.04
CA GLN A 107 12.77 -8.83 -18.78
C GLN A 107 13.01 -8.18 -20.15
N ALA A 108 11.94 -7.79 -20.83
CA ALA A 108 12.01 -7.18 -22.16
C ALA A 108 12.63 -5.77 -22.15
N ASP A 109 12.65 -5.08 -21.01
CA ASP A 109 13.14 -3.71 -20.89
C ASP A 109 13.95 -3.54 -19.60
N ALA A 110 15.29 -3.54 -19.74
CA ALA A 110 16.20 -3.43 -18.60
C ALA A 110 16.12 -2.07 -17.87
N GLU A 111 15.60 -1.03 -18.52
CA GLU A 111 15.39 0.28 -17.87
C GLU A 111 14.08 0.34 -17.07
N LEU A 112 13.17 -0.61 -17.30
CA LEU A 112 11.89 -0.67 -16.58
C LEU A 112 12.14 -1.04 -15.13
N GLN A 113 11.74 -0.17 -14.20
CA GLN A 113 11.98 -0.35 -12.77
C GLN A 113 10.87 -1.11 -12.07
N TYR A 114 9.63 -0.98 -12.56
CA TYR A 114 8.51 -1.78 -12.09
C TYR A 114 7.42 -1.93 -13.16
N ALA A 115 6.73 -3.05 -13.10
CA ALA A 115 5.53 -3.32 -13.87
C ALA A 115 4.37 -3.56 -12.90
N TYR A 116 3.16 -3.13 -13.25
CA TYR A 116 1.97 -3.32 -12.42
C TYR A 116 0.74 -3.58 -13.29
N GLY A 117 -0.24 -4.28 -12.71
CA GLY A 117 -1.47 -4.65 -13.37
C GLY A 117 -2.69 -4.51 -12.46
N LYS A 118 -3.77 -5.15 -12.84
CA LYS A 118 -5.08 -5.08 -12.19
C LYS A 118 -5.20 -6.10 -11.05
N VAL A 119 -5.90 -5.70 -9.98
CA VAL A 119 -6.30 -6.58 -8.87
C VAL A 119 -7.79 -6.40 -8.62
N SER A 120 -8.55 -7.49 -8.64
CA SER A 120 -10.01 -7.52 -8.41
C SER A 120 -10.33 -7.77 -6.95
N ARG A 121 -11.40 -7.15 -6.43
CA ARG A 121 -11.98 -7.50 -5.13
C ARG A 121 -12.83 -8.76 -5.25
N VAL A 122 -12.63 -9.68 -4.31
CA VAL A 122 -13.34 -10.95 -4.24
C VAL A 122 -13.87 -11.19 -2.82
N ASN A 123 -14.89 -12.06 -2.69
CA ASN A 123 -15.35 -12.53 -1.40
C ASN A 123 -14.38 -13.60 -0.81
N GLU A 124 -14.74 -14.17 0.34
CA GLU A 124 -13.95 -15.21 1.02
C GLU A 124 -13.68 -16.44 0.14
N SER A 125 -14.59 -16.78 -0.77
CA SER A 125 -14.47 -17.91 -1.70
C SER A 125 -13.86 -17.53 -3.05
N LEU A 126 -13.14 -16.43 -3.15
CA LEU A 126 -12.49 -15.91 -4.37
C LEU A 126 -13.45 -15.58 -5.53
N GLN A 127 -14.74 -15.38 -5.25
CA GLN A 127 -15.71 -14.96 -6.26
C GLN A 127 -15.71 -13.43 -6.36
N LYS A 128 -15.71 -12.88 -7.57
CA LYS A 128 -15.75 -11.44 -7.80
C LYS A 128 -16.98 -10.80 -7.16
N LEU A 129 -16.77 -9.64 -6.53
CA LEU A 129 -17.90 -8.87 -6.00
C LEU A 129 -18.70 -8.24 -7.13
N PRO A 130 -20.04 -8.11 -6.98
CA PRO A 130 -20.92 -7.59 -8.05
C PRO A 130 -20.57 -6.15 -8.50
N ASP A 131 -20.03 -5.34 -7.58
CA ASP A 131 -19.65 -3.93 -7.78
C ASP A 131 -18.13 -3.76 -7.93
N ASP A 132 -17.40 -4.83 -8.25
CA ASP A 132 -15.96 -4.76 -8.35
C ASP A 132 -15.50 -3.93 -9.55
N VAL A 133 -14.69 -2.92 -9.24
CA VAL A 133 -13.87 -2.20 -10.22
C VAL A 133 -12.42 -2.52 -9.87
N PRO A 134 -11.70 -3.27 -10.73
CA PRO A 134 -10.32 -3.65 -10.45
C PRO A 134 -9.42 -2.45 -10.17
N VAL A 135 -8.61 -2.53 -9.13
CA VAL A 135 -7.58 -1.55 -8.83
C VAL A 135 -6.38 -1.82 -9.74
N GLY A 136 -5.96 -0.80 -10.47
CA GLY A 136 -4.83 -0.86 -11.40
C GLY A 136 -5.20 -0.16 -12.71
N ALA A 137 -4.53 0.97 -12.98
CA ALA A 137 -4.73 1.75 -14.19
C ALA A 137 -3.46 2.52 -14.56
N ALA A 138 -3.27 2.77 -15.84
CA ALA A 138 -2.24 3.70 -16.29
C ALA A 138 -2.50 5.10 -15.72
N PHE A 139 -1.45 5.81 -15.36
CA PHE A 139 -1.53 7.17 -14.83
C PHE A 139 -0.40 8.04 -15.41
N PRO A 140 -0.63 9.36 -15.59
CA PRO A 140 0.39 10.28 -16.08
C PRO A 140 1.48 10.52 -15.03
N ASP A 141 2.66 10.94 -15.48
CA ASP A 141 3.78 11.28 -14.57
C ASP A 141 3.69 12.75 -14.14
N THR A 142 2.64 13.08 -13.40
CA THR A 142 2.44 14.43 -12.84
C THR A 142 2.60 14.42 -11.33
N PRO A 143 3.00 15.54 -10.71
CA PRO A 143 3.13 15.62 -9.25
C PRO A 143 1.84 15.25 -8.52
N SER A 144 0.67 15.66 -9.01
CA SER A 144 -0.62 15.32 -8.40
C SER A 144 -0.86 13.81 -8.30
N GLU A 145 -0.37 13.02 -9.26
CA GLU A 145 -0.54 11.56 -9.27
C GLU A 145 0.38 10.83 -8.30
N ILE A 146 1.38 11.53 -7.73
CA ILE A 146 2.25 10.96 -6.68
C ILE A 146 1.42 10.47 -5.49
N ALA A 147 0.47 11.29 -5.02
CA ALA A 147 -0.40 10.93 -3.91
C ALA A 147 -1.65 10.11 -4.32
N GLY A 148 -1.75 9.70 -5.59
CA GLY A 148 -2.78 8.78 -6.06
C GLY A 148 -2.51 7.33 -5.64
N TYR A 149 -3.57 6.52 -5.55
CA TYR A 149 -3.48 5.08 -5.37
C TYR A 149 -3.74 4.40 -6.70
N HIS A 150 -2.74 3.77 -7.30
CA HIS A 150 -2.80 3.33 -8.68
C HIS A 150 -2.70 1.82 -8.88
N TRP A 151 -2.29 1.06 -7.85
CA TRP A 151 -2.28 -0.40 -7.86
C TRP A 151 -2.42 -0.95 -6.44
N HIS A 152 -2.87 -2.17 -6.31
CA HIS A 152 -2.89 -2.89 -5.02
C HIS A 152 -1.48 -3.34 -4.65
N THR A 153 -1.19 -3.59 -3.36
CA THR A 153 0.13 -4.02 -2.87
C THR A 153 0.69 -5.18 -3.69
N MET A 154 -0.12 -6.20 -3.94
CA MET A 154 0.26 -7.36 -4.75
C MET A 154 0.25 -7.10 -6.27
N GLY A 155 -0.29 -5.96 -6.70
CA GLY A 155 -0.48 -5.66 -8.13
C GLY A 155 0.79 -5.24 -8.86
N ALA A 156 1.97 -5.24 -8.24
CA ALA A 156 3.20 -4.77 -8.85
C ALA A 156 4.41 -5.66 -8.55
N ILE A 157 5.29 -5.76 -9.55
CA ILE A 157 6.62 -6.38 -9.44
C ILE A 157 7.67 -5.29 -9.71
N TYR A 158 8.69 -5.24 -8.85
CA TYR A 158 9.72 -4.21 -8.84
C TYR A 158 11.10 -4.83 -9.05
N ARG A 159 12.04 -4.10 -9.69
CA ARG A 159 13.47 -4.46 -9.56
C ARG A 159 13.93 -4.23 -8.13
N LYS A 160 14.65 -5.19 -7.56
CA LYS A 160 15.21 -5.08 -6.20
C LYS A 160 16.11 -3.84 -6.07
N SER A 161 17.00 -3.61 -7.04
CA SER A 161 17.88 -2.44 -7.07
C SER A 161 17.12 -1.10 -7.06
N TYR A 162 15.92 -1.07 -7.65
CA TYR A 162 15.08 0.12 -7.59
C TYR A 162 14.49 0.35 -6.19
N LEU A 163 14.09 -0.72 -5.49
CA LEU A 163 13.58 -0.61 -4.13
C LEU A 163 14.64 -0.13 -3.13
N GLU A 164 15.92 -0.36 -3.39
CA GLU A 164 17.03 0.21 -2.62
C GLU A 164 17.03 1.74 -2.70
N LEU A 165 16.68 2.32 -3.86
CA LEU A 165 16.53 3.78 -4.04
C LEU A 165 15.25 4.33 -3.41
N VAL A 166 14.19 3.54 -3.36
CA VAL A 166 12.90 3.89 -2.71
C VAL A 166 13.06 3.89 -1.19
N GLY A 167 13.87 3.00 -0.66
CA GLY A 167 14.07 2.75 0.76
C GLY A 167 13.02 1.82 1.37
N PRO A 168 13.16 1.51 2.67
CA PRO A 168 12.29 0.56 3.37
C PRO A 168 10.87 1.12 3.57
N TRP A 169 9.92 0.25 3.86
CA TRP A 169 8.59 0.63 4.35
C TRP A 169 8.71 1.45 5.63
N ASN A 170 7.90 2.49 5.76
CA ASN A 170 7.93 3.36 6.93
C ASN A 170 7.36 2.64 8.16
N VAL A 171 8.22 2.34 9.13
CA VAL A 171 7.86 1.55 10.33
C VAL A 171 6.98 2.31 11.32
N GLU A 172 6.89 3.64 11.22
CA GLU A 172 6.03 4.46 12.08
C GLU A 172 4.56 4.41 11.65
N MET A 173 4.27 3.85 10.48
CA MET A 173 2.91 3.81 9.94
C MET A 173 2.23 2.47 10.26
N THR A 174 1.07 2.54 10.90
CA THR A 174 0.22 1.39 11.22
C THR A 174 -0.98 1.24 10.26
N GLY A 175 -1.16 2.20 9.35
CA GLY A 175 -2.20 2.20 8.32
C GLY A 175 -1.81 3.03 7.10
N SER A 176 -2.46 2.82 5.96
CA SER A 176 -2.14 3.48 4.67
C SER A 176 -0.66 3.37 4.26
N GLN A 177 0.02 2.33 4.67
CA GLN A 177 1.44 2.10 4.43
C GLN A 177 1.75 1.94 2.95
N ASP A 178 0.89 1.21 2.25
CA ASP A 178 0.93 0.95 0.81
C ASP A 178 0.83 2.24 -0.01
N TRP A 179 -0.06 3.15 0.38
CA TRP A 179 -0.21 4.45 -0.27
C TRP A 179 1.06 5.30 -0.16
N GLU A 180 1.66 5.38 1.03
CA GLU A 180 2.90 6.13 1.26
C GLU A 180 4.06 5.49 0.50
N TYR A 181 4.17 4.15 0.54
CA TYR A 181 5.22 3.42 -0.17
C TYR A 181 5.12 3.62 -1.69
N GLN A 182 3.92 3.51 -2.27
CA GLN A 182 3.68 3.80 -3.68
C GLN A 182 4.03 5.24 -4.06
N ALA A 183 3.76 6.21 -3.18
CA ALA A 183 4.14 7.59 -3.42
C ALA A 183 5.67 7.73 -3.49
N ARG A 184 6.43 7.06 -2.61
CA ARG A 184 7.90 7.04 -2.68
C ARG A 184 8.42 6.32 -3.92
N VAL A 185 7.80 5.22 -4.32
CA VAL A 185 8.09 4.55 -5.60
C VAL A 185 7.94 5.53 -6.75
N LYS A 186 6.85 6.27 -6.84
CA LYS A 186 6.63 7.28 -7.89
C LYS A 186 7.62 8.45 -7.79
N LEU A 187 7.94 8.90 -6.58
CA LEU A 187 8.92 9.96 -6.33
C LEU A 187 10.35 9.55 -6.67
N ALA A 188 10.69 8.29 -6.61
CA ALA A 188 12.00 7.80 -7.03
C ALA A 188 12.23 7.96 -8.55
N GLY A 189 11.16 8.07 -9.36
CA GLY A 189 11.24 8.51 -10.76
C GLY A 189 11.63 7.41 -11.74
N GLY A 190 11.42 6.13 -11.40
CA GLY A 190 11.74 5.02 -12.27
C GLY A 190 10.75 4.86 -13.44
N LYS A 191 11.26 4.35 -14.57
CA LYS A 191 10.44 3.95 -15.72
C LYS A 191 9.49 2.83 -15.29
N ARG A 192 8.23 2.92 -15.65
CA ARG A 192 7.16 1.99 -15.27
C ARG A 192 6.34 1.55 -16.47
N LYS A 193 5.67 0.40 -16.33
CA LYS A 193 4.72 -0.08 -17.32
C LYS A 193 3.44 -0.57 -16.63
N PHE A 194 2.31 -0.03 -17.05
CA PHE A 194 1.03 -0.66 -16.78
C PHE A 194 0.83 -1.81 -17.78
N VAL A 195 0.57 -3.00 -17.25
CA VAL A 195 0.23 -4.19 -18.02
C VAL A 195 -1.25 -4.44 -17.80
N ASP A 196 -2.04 -4.43 -18.88
CA ASP A 196 -3.49 -4.63 -18.79
C ASP A 196 -3.82 -6.12 -18.61
N SER A 197 -3.40 -6.67 -17.46
CA SER A 197 -3.65 -8.05 -17.05
C SER A 197 -4.15 -8.12 -15.61
N MET A 198 -4.86 -9.19 -15.28
CA MET A 198 -5.26 -9.49 -13.90
C MET A 198 -4.08 -10.14 -13.18
N VAL A 199 -3.55 -9.46 -12.17
CA VAL A 199 -2.44 -9.96 -11.34
C VAL A 199 -2.94 -10.83 -10.20
N GLY A 200 -4.05 -10.43 -9.57
CA GLY A 200 -4.53 -11.15 -8.41
C GLY A 200 -5.88 -10.70 -7.90
N TYR A 201 -6.24 -11.26 -6.77
CA TYR A 201 -7.53 -11.13 -6.11
C TYR A 201 -7.33 -10.62 -4.68
N TRP A 202 -7.90 -9.45 -4.41
CA TRP A 202 -7.94 -8.83 -3.10
C TRP A 202 -9.17 -9.33 -2.34
N ARG A 203 -8.94 -10.22 -1.38
CA ARG A 203 -10.01 -10.88 -0.62
C ARG A 203 -10.67 -9.91 0.36
N GLN A 204 -12.00 -9.92 0.36
CA GLN A 204 -12.84 -9.22 1.33
C GLN A 204 -13.40 -10.25 2.30
N HIS A 205 -13.01 -10.15 3.59
CA HIS A 205 -13.47 -11.05 4.65
C HIS A 205 -13.83 -10.27 5.91
N GLY A 206 -14.60 -10.89 6.82
CA GLY A 206 -15.09 -10.26 8.07
C GLY A 206 -14.05 -10.19 9.19
N GLY A 207 -12.85 -10.75 9.04
CA GLY A 207 -11.78 -10.74 10.03
C GLY A 207 -11.09 -9.38 10.19
N ASP A 208 -10.18 -9.30 11.17
CA ASP A 208 -9.39 -8.09 11.43
C ASP A 208 -8.56 -7.67 10.21
N ARG A 209 -8.75 -6.42 9.79
CA ARG A 209 -8.06 -5.82 8.64
C ARG A 209 -7.57 -4.43 9.02
N VAL A 210 -6.41 -4.06 8.53
CA VAL A 210 -5.89 -2.69 8.70
C VAL A 210 -6.85 -1.66 8.10
N GLY A 211 -7.51 -1.98 6.98
CA GLY A 211 -8.49 -1.11 6.33
C GLY A 211 -9.76 -0.84 7.14
N THR A 212 -10.15 -1.73 8.07
CA THR A 212 -11.30 -1.49 8.98
C THR A 212 -10.93 -0.59 10.16
N ALA A 213 -9.64 -0.38 10.39
CA ALA A 213 -9.13 0.43 11.49
C ALA A 213 -9.12 1.95 11.22
N LYS A 214 -9.71 2.43 10.10
CA LYS A 214 -9.68 3.84 9.67
C LYS A 214 -10.22 4.87 10.68
N PHE A 215 -10.95 4.41 11.70
CA PHE A 215 -11.45 5.25 12.81
C PHE A 215 -10.59 5.17 14.07
N ARG A 216 -9.48 4.45 14.07
CA ARG A 216 -8.57 4.39 15.23
C ARG A 216 -7.56 5.55 15.18
N PRO A 217 -7.16 6.09 16.36
CA PRO A 217 -6.20 7.18 16.47
C PRO A 217 -4.88 6.95 15.74
N ASP A 218 -4.35 5.74 15.84
CA ASP A 218 -3.10 5.34 15.22
C ASP A 218 -3.17 5.36 13.68
N TYR A 219 -4.31 5.00 13.09
CA TYR A 219 -4.49 5.05 11.65
C TYR A 219 -4.41 6.48 11.09
N VAL A 220 -5.07 7.45 11.72
CA VAL A 220 -5.01 8.85 11.25
C VAL A 220 -3.64 9.45 11.47
N ARG A 221 -3.00 9.13 12.58
CA ARG A 221 -1.59 9.52 12.78
C ARG A 221 -0.71 8.99 11.66
N SER A 222 -0.93 7.75 11.22
CA SER A 222 -0.24 7.19 10.03
C SER A 222 -0.49 7.99 8.76
N VAL A 223 -1.73 8.42 8.51
CA VAL A 223 -2.04 9.28 7.35
C VAL A 223 -1.31 10.62 7.46
N MET A 224 -1.25 11.21 8.65
CA MET A 224 -0.51 12.45 8.89
C MET A 224 0.99 12.27 8.60
N ILE A 225 1.61 11.21 9.13
CA ILE A 225 3.02 10.86 8.88
C ILE A 225 3.25 10.65 7.37
N GLY A 226 2.36 9.92 6.71
CA GLY A 226 2.45 9.68 5.26
C GLY A 226 2.37 10.96 4.44
N CYS A 227 1.47 11.89 4.78
CA CYS A 227 1.38 13.19 4.12
C CYS A 227 2.68 14.00 4.27
N ASP A 228 3.26 14.05 5.46
CA ASP A 228 4.52 14.75 5.73
C ASP A 228 5.69 14.08 4.99
N SER A 229 5.77 12.76 5.01
CA SER A 229 6.77 11.99 4.26
C SER A 229 6.74 12.36 2.77
N ILE A 230 5.56 12.23 2.13
CA ILE A 230 5.37 12.51 0.71
C ILE A 230 5.72 13.97 0.39
N LEU A 231 5.24 14.93 1.19
CA LEU A 231 5.48 16.34 0.98
C LEU A 231 6.97 16.69 1.08
N ASN A 232 7.66 16.21 2.12
CA ASN A 232 9.07 16.46 2.34
C ASN A 232 9.95 15.86 1.24
N ILE A 233 9.68 14.63 0.83
CA ILE A 233 10.44 13.97 -0.24
C ILE A 233 10.16 14.64 -1.59
N SER A 234 8.90 15.00 -1.89
CA SER A 234 8.56 15.65 -3.15
C SER A 234 9.21 17.03 -3.29
N ARG A 235 9.29 17.79 -2.19
CA ARG A 235 9.98 19.09 -2.16
C ARG A 235 11.49 18.92 -2.38
N LYS A 236 12.13 17.98 -1.67
CA LYS A 236 13.55 17.66 -1.87
C LYS A 236 13.87 17.25 -3.31
N LYS A 237 12.99 16.49 -3.95
CA LYS A 237 13.15 16.02 -5.34
C LYS A 237 12.67 17.04 -6.38
N LYS A 238 12.21 18.23 -5.98
CA LYS A 238 11.63 19.27 -6.86
C LYS A 238 10.45 18.74 -7.70
N ARG A 239 9.68 17.83 -7.14
CA ARG A 239 8.47 17.22 -7.73
C ARG A 239 7.21 17.58 -6.93
N CYS A 240 7.22 18.68 -6.18
CA CYS A 240 6.08 19.22 -5.46
C CYS A 240 5.51 20.41 -6.21
N ASP A 241 4.21 20.38 -6.45
CA ASP A 241 3.44 21.50 -7.00
C ASP A 241 2.18 21.78 -6.15
N ALA A 242 1.46 22.84 -6.50
CA ALA A 242 0.24 23.22 -5.80
C ALA A 242 -0.86 22.15 -5.87
N ALA A 243 -0.89 21.34 -6.94
CA ALA A 243 -1.87 20.27 -7.09
C ALA A 243 -1.59 19.10 -6.13
N LEU A 244 -0.32 18.71 -5.96
CA LEU A 244 0.07 17.71 -4.97
C LEU A 244 -0.20 18.20 -3.54
N GLU A 245 0.20 19.44 -3.22
CA GLU A 245 -0.06 20.02 -1.90
C GLU A 245 -1.57 20.04 -1.58
N LEU A 246 -2.39 20.43 -2.55
CA LEU A 246 -3.84 20.44 -2.41
C LEU A 246 -4.40 19.03 -2.21
N ARG A 247 -3.90 18.04 -2.93
CA ARG A 247 -4.33 16.63 -2.81
C ARG A 247 -4.03 16.07 -1.42
N LEU A 248 -2.83 16.33 -0.90
CA LEU A 248 -2.45 15.93 0.46
C LEU A 248 -3.30 16.66 1.51
N ALA A 249 -3.49 17.96 1.36
CA ALA A 249 -4.35 18.74 2.25
C ALA A 249 -5.81 18.22 2.25
N LYS A 250 -6.37 17.92 1.07
CA LYS A 250 -7.72 17.33 0.96
C LYS A 250 -7.81 15.99 1.70
N ARG A 251 -6.80 15.12 1.59
CA ARG A 251 -6.76 13.84 2.30
C ARG A 251 -6.80 14.04 3.83
N LEU A 252 -5.99 14.96 4.35
CA LEU A 252 -6.00 15.31 5.78
C LEU A 252 -7.35 15.87 6.24
N ILE A 253 -7.98 16.73 5.41
CA ILE A 253 -9.28 17.32 5.72
C ILE A 253 -10.37 16.24 5.79
N VAL A 254 -10.40 15.29 4.85
CA VAL A 254 -11.39 14.19 4.87
C VAL A 254 -11.26 13.41 6.16
N HIS A 255 -10.05 13.03 6.57
CA HIS A 255 -9.84 12.34 7.83
C HIS A 255 -10.19 13.20 9.05
N ALA A 256 -9.89 14.50 9.02
CA ALA A 256 -10.28 15.42 10.08
C ALA A 256 -11.81 15.49 10.28
N LEU A 257 -12.57 15.49 9.18
CA LEU A 257 -14.03 15.52 9.21
C LEU A 257 -14.61 14.19 9.74
N GLU A 258 -14.10 13.05 9.24
CA GLU A 258 -14.50 11.72 9.72
C GLU A 258 -14.24 11.57 11.24
N TRP A 259 -13.12 12.10 11.73
CA TRP A 259 -12.73 12.04 13.13
C TRP A 259 -13.54 12.97 14.01
N GLY A 260 -13.81 14.18 13.55
CA GLY A 260 -14.68 15.11 14.27
C GLY A 260 -16.07 14.52 14.50
N ALA A 261 -16.61 13.82 13.50
CA ALA A 261 -17.90 13.13 13.60
C ALA A 261 -17.90 11.97 14.62
N ASN A 262 -16.73 11.41 14.93
CA ASN A 262 -16.57 10.32 15.92
C ASN A 262 -16.05 10.80 17.30
N GLY A 263 -16.09 12.12 17.58
CA GLY A 263 -15.76 12.68 18.89
C GLY A 263 -14.28 12.97 19.16
N HIS A 264 -13.40 12.80 18.17
CA HIS A 264 -11.94 13.03 18.27
C HIS A 264 -11.57 14.48 17.93
N ALA A 265 -11.92 15.43 18.78
CA ALA A 265 -11.78 16.86 18.51
C ALA A 265 -10.33 17.35 18.41
N GLN A 266 -9.42 16.76 19.21
CA GLN A 266 -8.01 17.16 19.22
C GLN A 266 -7.32 16.71 17.93
N GLU A 267 -7.49 15.47 17.54
CA GLU A 267 -6.90 14.89 16.34
C GLU A 267 -7.46 15.56 15.08
N ARG A 268 -8.75 15.88 15.07
CA ARG A 268 -9.38 16.69 14.04
C ARG A 268 -8.66 18.02 13.86
N LYS A 269 -8.40 18.74 14.95
CA LYS A 269 -7.68 20.02 14.92
C LYS A 269 -6.27 19.86 14.38
N GLU A 270 -5.55 18.83 14.79
CA GLU A 270 -4.19 18.55 14.31
C GLU A 270 -4.16 18.29 12.81
N CYS A 271 -5.07 17.48 12.27
CA CYS A 271 -5.18 17.24 10.82
C CYS A 271 -5.46 18.53 10.04
N PHE A 272 -6.34 19.40 10.51
CA PHE A 272 -6.60 20.69 9.85
C PHE A 272 -5.39 21.61 9.87
N LEU A 273 -4.67 21.66 10.99
CA LEU A 273 -3.44 22.47 11.10
C LEU A 273 -2.35 21.97 10.16
N GLN A 274 -2.18 20.65 10.08
CA GLN A 274 -1.23 20.04 9.14
C GLN A 274 -1.66 20.29 7.68
N ALA A 275 -2.94 20.15 7.34
CA ALA A 275 -3.44 20.47 6.01
C ALA A 275 -3.16 21.93 5.61
N LYS A 276 -3.36 22.89 6.54
CA LYS A 276 -2.98 24.28 6.34
C LYS A 276 -1.49 24.46 6.07
N ASN A 277 -0.64 23.78 6.86
CA ASN A 277 0.81 23.90 6.76
C ASN A 277 1.38 23.21 5.52
N SER A 278 0.67 22.25 4.96
CA SER A 278 1.04 21.55 3.72
C SER A 278 0.95 22.45 2.49
N LEU A 279 0.15 23.53 2.54
CA LEU A 279 -0.07 24.43 1.42
C LEU A 279 0.98 25.56 1.40
N SER A 280 1.71 25.70 0.29
CA SER A 280 2.73 26.76 0.12
C SER A 280 2.11 28.13 -0.20
N THR A 281 0.96 28.15 -0.87
CA THR A 281 0.30 29.38 -1.31
C THR A 281 -0.74 29.88 -0.32
N SER A 282 -0.82 31.21 -0.12
CA SER A 282 -1.91 31.86 0.60
C SER A 282 -3.16 31.84 -0.26
N SER A 283 -4.01 30.84 -0.13
CA SER A 283 -5.27 30.75 -0.85
C SER A 283 -6.44 30.97 0.10
N LEU A 284 -7.57 31.37 -0.44
CA LEU A 284 -8.86 31.40 0.27
C LEU A 284 -9.13 30.04 0.94
N PHE A 285 -8.67 28.94 0.31
CA PHE A 285 -8.74 27.59 0.83
C PHE A 285 -7.92 27.42 2.13
N LYS A 286 -6.70 28.01 2.21
CA LYS A 286 -5.86 27.98 3.42
C LYS A 286 -6.56 28.71 4.60
N SER A 287 -7.24 29.80 4.30
CA SER A 287 -8.03 30.55 5.30
C SER A 287 -9.24 29.75 5.76
N LEU A 288 -9.98 29.10 4.85
CA LEU A 288 -11.12 28.24 5.18
C LEU A 288 -10.69 27.04 6.03
N VAL A 289 -9.58 26.39 5.69
CA VAL A 289 -9.00 25.28 6.48
C VAL A 289 -8.64 25.74 7.90
N SER A 290 -8.10 26.96 8.04
CA SER A 290 -7.78 27.55 9.34
C SER A 290 -9.02 27.76 10.20
N VAL A 291 -10.10 28.28 9.64
CA VAL A 291 -11.37 28.48 10.35
C VAL A 291 -12.01 27.15 10.76
N ALA A 292 -11.98 26.16 9.85
CA ALA A 292 -12.54 24.84 10.11
C ALA A 292 -11.85 24.08 11.28
N ALA A 293 -10.57 24.37 11.54
CA ALA A 293 -9.86 23.79 12.67
C ALA A 293 -10.47 24.18 14.04
N TYR A 294 -11.11 25.36 14.12
CA TYR A 294 -11.61 25.94 15.36
C TYR A 294 -13.14 26.00 15.48
N VAL A 295 -13.90 25.82 14.38
CA VAL A 295 -15.37 25.91 14.36
C VAL A 295 -15.99 24.59 13.87
N PRO A 296 -16.37 23.69 14.78
CA PRO A 296 -16.71 22.30 14.39
C PRO A 296 -18.00 22.13 13.58
N ALA A 297 -19.10 22.82 13.91
CA ALA A 297 -20.42 22.34 13.47
C ALA A 297 -20.97 22.96 12.17
N LEU A 298 -20.60 24.18 11.83
CA LEU A 298 -21.16 24.89 10.66
C LEU A 298 -20.41 24.63 9.35
N MET A 299 -19.14 24.23 9.46
CA MET A 299 -18.24 24.12 8.29
C MET A 299 -18.17 22.70 7.72
N ASP A 300 -18.49 21.66 8.50
CA ASP A 300 -18.33 20.27 8.05
C ASP A 300 -19.26 19.96 6.86
N GLY A 301 -20.49 20.45 6.86
CA GLY A 301 -21.42 20.29 5.74
C GLY A 301 -21.06 21.08 4.48
N LEU A 302 -20.50 22.28 4.64
CA LEU A 302 -20.06 23.13 3.53
C LEU A 302 -18.75 22.65 2.89
N MET A 303 -17.82 22.16 3.71
CA MET A 303 -16.54 21.60 3.21
C MET A 303 -16.72 20.25 2.52
N LEU A 304 -17.52 19.34 3.08
CA LEU A 304 -17.83 18.07 2.42
C LEU A 304 -18.41 18.28 1.02
N ARG A 305 -19.39 19.19 0.85
CA ARG A 305 -19.97 19.49 -0.45
C ARG A 305 -18.96 20.05 -1.46
N ARG A 306 -17.99 20.88 -1.04
CA ARG A 306 -16.95 21.44 -1.93
C ARG A 306 -15.82 20.47 -2.26
N ILE A 307 -15.50 19.53 -1.36
CA ILE A 307 -14.45 18.51 -1.57
C ILE A 307 -14.94 17.40 -2.49
N THR A 308 -16.25 17.06 -2.42
CA THR A 308 -16.85 16.00 -3.23
C THR A 308 -17.31 16.47 -4.62
N GLN A 309 -17.39 17.77 -4.88
CA GLN A 309 -17.82 18.35 -6.17
C GLN A 309 -16.66 18.75 -7.11
N ASN A 310 -15.41 18.58 -6.70
CA ASN A 310 -14.19 18.79 -7.49
C ASN A 310 -13.24 17.58 -7.37
#